data_958a03d1dce8a223e74f41a6df144e8d
#
_entry.id   958a03d1dce8a223e74f41a6df144e8d
#
_cell.length_a   1.000
_cell.length_b   1.000
_cell.length_c   1.000
_cell.angle_alpha   90.00
_cell.angle_beta   90.00
_cell.angle_gamma   90.00
#
_symmetry.space_group_name_H-M   'P 1'
#
loop_
_entity.id
_entity.type
_entity.pdbx_description
1 polymer ?
#
loop_
_entity_poly.entity_id
_entity_poly.type
_entity_poly.pdbx_seq_one_letter_code
_entity_poly.pdbx_strand_id
1 'polypeptide(L)' 'MSITVRYFASLRERVGRAEDHLEAAGNDTAGGVWSRAVPDQAIPDRVLIAINQEYADADHPVGDGDEVAFFPPVTGG' A
#
# COMPACT_ATOMS: atom_id res chain seq x y z
N MET A 1 -7.46 -12.90 -10.05
CA MET A 1 -6.09 -12.44 -9.86
C MET A 1 -6.08 -11.15 -9.11
N SER A 2 -5.23 -11.05 -8.12
CA SER A 2 -5.35 -9.95 -7.18
C SER A 2 -4.01 -9.38 -6.77
N ILE A 3 -4.08 -8.15 -6.25
CA ILE A 3 -2.99 -7.48 -5.58
C ILE A 3 -3.29 -7.55 -4.09
N THR A 4 -2.35 -8.03 -3.30
CA THR A 4 -2.49 -8.08 -1.86
C THR A 4 -1.98 -6.76 -1.28
N VAL A 5 -2.78 -6.12 -0.44
CA VAL A 5 -2.42 -4.86 0.20
C VAL A 5 -2.32 -5.11 1.70
N ARG A 6 -1.23 -4.70 2.32
CA ARG A 6 -1.02 -4.90 3.75
C ARG A 6 -0.72 -3.57 4.44
N TYR A 7 -1.28 -3.43 5.62
CA TYR A 7 -1.11 -2.23 6.45
C TYR A 7 -0.45 -2.61 7.76
N PHE A 8 0.54 -1.84 8.17
CA PHE A 8 1.31 -2.15 9.38
C PHE A 8 1.25 -1.04 10.41
N ALA A 9 1.36 -1.43 11.67
CA ALA A 9 1.48 -0.53 12.83
C ALA A 9 0.34 0.51 12.85
N SER A 10 0.66 1.78 12.99
CA SER A 10 -0.35 2.82 13.09
C SER A 10 -1.21 2.95 11.85
N LEU A 11 -0.70 2.55 10.68
CA LEU A 11 -1.51 2.57 9.45
C LEU A 11 -2.62 1.52 9.53
N ARG A 12 -2.34 0.37 10.11
CA ARG A 12 -3.35 -0.66 10.30
C ARG A 12 -4.49 -0.15 11.17
N GLU A 13 -4.16 0.57 12.23
CA GLU A 13 -5.17 1.15 13.11
C GLU A 13 -5.95 2.25 12.40
N ARG A 14 -5.27 3.07 11.61
CA ARG A 14 -5.88 4.18 10.89
C ARG A 14 -6.85 3.71 9.80
N VAL A 15 -6.48 2.66 9.08
CA VAL A 15 -7.30 2.09 8.02
C VAL A 15 -8.42 1.22 8.61
N GLY A 16 -8.14 0.62 9.76
CA GLY A 16 -9.12 -0.21 10.46
C GLY A 16 -9.06 -1.68 10.09
N ARG A 17 -8.04 -2.09 9.34
CA ARG A 17 -7.85 -3.48 8.97
C ARG A 17 -6.39 -3.74 8.61
N ALA A 18 -6.01 -5.01 8.58
CA ALA A 18 -4.62 -5.39 8.35
C ALA A 18 -4.29 -5.67 6.89
N GLU A 19 -5.28 -5.99 6.09
CA GLU A 19 -5.05 -6.48 4.75
C GLU A 19 -6.26 -6.27 3.86
N ASP A 20 -6.01 -6.05 2.57
CA ASP A 20 -7.04 -6.01 1.54
C ASP A 20 -6.56 -6.77 0.31
N HIS A 21 -7.49 -7.15 -0.53
CA HIS A 21 -7.19 -7.74 -1.82
C HIS A 21 -7.91 -6.96 -2.89
N LEU A 22 -7.20 -6.52 -3.90
CA LEU A 22 -7.75 -5.77 -5.02
C LEU A 22 -7.56 -6.52 -6.30
N GLU A 23 -8.50 -6.38 -7.22
CA GLU A 23 -8.32 -6.91 -8.55
C GLU A 23 -7.32 -6.05 -9.32
N ALA A 24 -6.37 -6.69 -10.00
CA ALA A 24 -5.39 -5.95 -10.78
C ALA A 24 -6.07 -5.28 -11.97
N ALA A 25 -5.84 -3.98 -12.15
CA ALA A 25 -6.45 -3.21 -13.22
C ALA A 25 -5.57 -3.11 -14.48
N GLY A 26 -4.32 -3.55 -14.38
CA GLY A 26 -3.40 -3.55 -15.51
C GLY A 26 -2.49 -2.33 -15.58
N ASN A 27 -2.83 -1.27 -14.88
CA ASN A 27 -2.02 -0.05 -14.87
C ASN A 27 -1.90 0.52 -13.46
N ASP A 28 -1.87 -0.36 -12.47
CA ASP A 28 -1.82 0.07 -11.08
C ASP A 28 -0.42 0.55 -10.69
N THR A 29 -0.40 1.53 -9.79
CA THR A 29 0.81 1.95 -9.10
C THR A 29 0.58 1.77 -7.60
N ALA A 30 1.66 1.80 -6.82
CA ALA A 30 1.53 1.65 -5.37
C ALA A 30 0.61 2.71 -4.76
N GLY A 31 0.76 3.97 -5.19
CA GLY A 31 -0.13 5.05 -4.73
C GLY A 31 -1.57 4.85 -5.19
N GLY A 32 -1.74 4.38 -6.41
CA GLY A 32 -3.07 4.07 -6.95
C GLY A 32 -3.75 2.94 -6.18
N VAL A 33 -2.97 1.95 -5.76
CA VAL A 33 -3.47 0.86 -4.93
C VAL A 33 -4.02 1.40 -3.61
N TRP A 34 -3.29 2.32 -2.97
CA TRP A 34 -3.79 2.97 -1.75
C TRP A 34 -5.13 3.65 -2.01
N SER A 35 -5.21 4.45 -3.08
CA SER A 35 -6.43 5.19 -3.40
C SER A 35 -7.63 4.29 -3.63
N ARG A 36 -7.41 3.13 -4.23
CA ARG A 36 -8.49 2.17 -4.47
C ARG A 36 -8.89 1.44 -3.19
N ALA A 37 -7.93 1.09 -2.36
CA ALA A 37 -8.18 0.34 -1.12
C ALA A 37 -8.73 1.23 -0.01
N VAL A 38 -8.27 2.48 0.06
CA VAL A 38 -8.65 3.42 1.13
C VAL A 38 -9.14 4.71 0.50
N PRO A 39 -10.29 4.68 -0.19
CA PRO A 39 -10.75 5.83 -0.96
C PRO A 39 -11.14 7.06 -0.14
N ASP A 40 -11.39 6.87 1.14
CA ASP A 40 -11.80 7.95 2.04
C ASP A 40 -10.62 8.62 2.75
N GLN A 41 -9.41 8.18 2.50
CA GLN A 41 -8.21 8.75 3.13
C GLN A 41 -7.11 8.92 2.10
N ALA A 42 -6.49 10.09 2.08
CA ALA A 42 -5.30 10.29 1.25
C ALA A 42 -4.13 9.52 1.86
N ILE A 43 -3.18 9.13 1.02
CA ILE A 43 -1.98 8.47 1.52
C ILE A 43 -1.23 9.43 2.44
N PRO A 44 -0.87 9.01 3.66
CA PRO A 44 -0.16 9.89 4.58
C PRO A 44 1.23 10.27 4.07
N ASP A 45 1.71 11.44 4.48
CA ASP A 45 3.05 11.86 4.15
C ASP A 45 4.07 10.90 4.76
N ARG A 46 5.17 10.70 4.05
CA ARG A 46 6.30 9.88 4.51
C ARG A 46 5.98 8.42 4.75
N VAL A 47 4.87 7.95 4.22
CA VAL A 47 4.56 6.53 4.27
C VAL A 47 5.66 5.76 3.51
N LEU A 48 6.08 4.65 4.09
CA LEU A 48 7.01 3.76 3.41
C LEU A 48 6.22 2.70 2.67
N ILE A 49 6.63 2.40 1.47
CA ILE A 49 5.96 1.42 0.62
C ILE A 49 6.94 0.33 0.26
N ALA A 50 6.51 -0.93 0.36
CA ALA A 50 7.30 -2.05 -0.12
C ALA A 50 6.46 -2.89 -1.06
N ILE A 51 7.02 -3.25 -2.20
CA ILE A 51 6.37 -4.13 -3.17
C ILE A 51 7.16 -5.42 -3.19
N ASN A 52 6.51 -6.52 -2.84
CA ASN A 52 7.16 -7.83 -2.72
C ASN A 52 8.39 -7.75 -1.82
N GLN A 53 8.25 -7.00 -0.71
CA GLN A 53 9.28 -6.84 0.33
C GLN A 53 10.48 -5.99 -0.10
N GLU A 54 10.33 -5.21 -1.16
CA GLU A 54 11.36 -4.26 -1.58
C GLU A 54 10.80 -2.85 -1.57
N TYR A 55 11.53 -1.91 -0.99
CA TYR A 55 11.06 -0.54 -0.92
C TYR A 55 10.89 0.06 -2.31
N ALA A 56 9.83 0.83 -2.46
CA ALA A 56 9.47 1.43 -3.74
C ALA A 56 8.76 2.76 -3.52
N ASP A 57 8.65 3.53 -4.59
CA ASP A 57 7.93 4.80 -4.58
C ASP A 57 6.47 4.59 -4.91
N ALA A 58 5.66 5.62 -4.65
CA ALA A 58 4.22 5.59 -4.96
C ALA A 58 3.95 5.40 -6.46
N ASP A 59 4.88 5.81 -7.30
CA ASP A 59 4.74 5.68 -8.76
C ASP A 59 5.15 4.32 -9.30
N HIS A 60 5.66 3.46 -8.45
CA HIS A 60 6.15 2.15 -8.88
C HIS A 60 4.99 1.29 -9.40
N PRO A 61 5.14 0.68 -10.57
CA PRO A 61 4.08 -0.18 -11.11
C PRO A 61 3.83 -1.41 -10.26
N VAL A 62 2.56 -1.77 -10.16
CA VAL A 62 2.12 -2.94 -9.40
C VAL A 62 1.26 -3.79 -10.33
N GLY A 63 1.48 -5.08 -10.31
CA GLY A 63 0.73 -5.99 -11.16
C GLY A 63 0.08 -7.12 -10.39
N ASP A 64 -0.60 -7.95 -11.13
CA ASP A 64 -1.26 -9.14 -10.60
C ASP A 64 -0.26 -10.04 -9.87
N GLY A 65 -0.64 -10.48 -8.70
CA GLY A 65 0.21 -11.32 -7.87
C GLY A 65 1.17 -10.57 -6.95
N ASP A 66 1.26 -9.25 -7.09
CA ASP A 66 2.16 -8.46 -6.24
C ASP A 66 1.55 -8.21 -4.87
N GLU A 67 2.43 -8.03 -3.89
CA GLU A 67 2.05 -7.62 -2.54
C GLU A 67 2.57 -6.22 -2.31
N VAL A 68 1.68 -5.32 -1.91
CA VAL A 68 2.04 -3.94 -1.59
C VAL A 68 1.83 -3.73 -0.10
N ALA A 69 2.88 -3.33 0.59
CA ALA A 69 2.83 -3.09 2.03
C ALA A 69 3.05 -1.61 2.31
N PHE A 70 2.26 -1.07 3.22
CA PHE A 70 2.35 0.32 3.65
C PHE A 70 2.76 0.37 5.11
N PHE A 71 3.79 1.14 5.40
CA PHE A 71 4.35 1.29 6.74
C PHE A 71 4.35 2.75 7.16
N PRO A 72 4.16 3.05 8.45
CA PRO A 72 4.35 4.42 8.91
C PRO A 72 5.84 4.79 8.80
N PRO A 73 6.15 6.07 8.74
CA PRO A 73 7.56 6.48 8.68
C PRO A 73 8.29 6.04 9.94
N VAL A 74 9.55 5.67 9.76
CA VAL A 74 10.41 5.37 10.89
C VAL A 74 10.82 6.68 11.51
N THR A 75 10.36 6.95 12.73
CA THR A 75 10.83 8.12 13.45
C THR A 75 12.22 7.77 13.95
N GLY A 76 13.20 8.42 13.41
CA GLY A 76 14.57 8.25 13.83
C GLY A 76 14.68 8.44 15.32
N GLY A 77 15.02 7.41 15.95
CA GLY A 77 15.00 7.28 17.38
C GLY A 77 15.84 8.20 18.11
#